data_cb444dbba2cfa118dfe72061cae38f68
#
_entry.id   cb444dbba2cfa118dfe72061cae38f68
#
_cell.length_a   1.000
_cell.length_b   1.000
_cell.length_c   1.000
_cell.angle_alpha   90.00
_cell.angle_beta   90.00
_cell.angle_gamma   90.00
#
_symmetry.space_group_name_H-M   'P 1'
#
loop_
_entity.id
_entity.type
_entity.pdbx_description
1 polymer ?
#
loop_
_entity_poly.entity_id
_entity_poly.type
_entity_poly.pdbx_seq_one_letter_code
_entity_poly.pdbx_strand_id
1 'polypeptide(L)'
;SGTIQNDILKEYVARGTYIYPPRASLRIITDIFAFCEGELPNWNTISISGYHIREAGATAVQEVAFTFANAVAYVQAAVDAGLDVNRFGQRLSFFFNAHNNFLEEIAKFRAARRLWAHLMRDRFGATNPRAQQLRFHTQTAGST
;
A
#
# COMPACT_ATOMS: atom_id res chain seq x y z
N SER A 1 16.16 -6.80 -8.33
CA SER A 1 14.84 -6.23 -8.04
C SER A 1 14.02 -7.20 -7.18
N GLY A 2 13.16 -6.67 -6.35
CA GLY A 2 12.30 -7.46 -5.46
C GLY A 2 11.27 -6.57 -4.76
N THR A 3 10.51 -7.17 -3.84
CA THR A 3 9.51 -6.48 -3.03
C THR A 3 9.66 -6.92 -1.57
N ILE A 4 9.63 -5.96 -0.66
CA ILE A 4 9.64 -6.22 0.77
C ILE A 4 8.18 -6.32 1.25
N GLN A 5 7.83 -7.42 1.91
CA GLN A 5 6.49 -7.61 2.49
C GLN A 5 6.50 -7.22 3.97
N ASN A 6 6.37 -5.93 4.21
CA ASN A 6 6.52 -5.32 5.52
C ASN A 6 5.33 -4.44 5.92
N ASP A 7 4.14 -4.73 5.40
CA ASP A 7 2.92 -4.03 5.80
C ASP A 7 2.49 -4.45 7.21
N ILE A 8 2.86 -3.65 8.20
CA ILE A 8 2.62 -3.92 9.62
C ILE A 8 1.19 -3.55 10.02
N LEU A 9 0.65 -2.48 9.47
CA LEU A 9 -0.72 -2.03 9.80
C LEU A 9 -1.76 -3.08 9.42
N LYS A 10 -1.56 -3.76 8.29
CA LYS A 10 -2.37 -4.90 7.88
C LYS A 10 -2.30 -6.05 8.91
N GLU A 11 -1.15 -6.32 9.49
CA GLU A 11 -1.00 -7.38 10.49
C GLU A 11 -1.83 -7.08 11.75
N TYR A 12 -1.89 -5.85 12.19
CA TYR A 12 -2.72 -5.47 13.32
C TYR A 12 -4.22 -5.67 13.04
N VAL A 13 -4.66 -5.23 11.86
CA VAL A 13 -6.09 -5.20 11.50
C VAL A 13 -6.62 -6.58 11.10
N ALA A 14 -5.87 -7.32 10.28
CA ALA A 14 -6.36 -8.54 9.65
C ALA A 14 -5.91 -9.82 10.38
N ARG A 15 -4.78 -9.79 11.09
CA ARG A 15 -4.20 -10.98 11.72
C ARG A 15 -4.08 -10.89 13.23
N GLY A 16 -4.26 -9.72 13.82
CA GLY A 16 -4.06 -9.51 15.24
C GLY A 16 -2.61 -9.73 15.70
N THR A 17 -1.65 -9.70 14.79
CA THR A 17 -0.23 -9.86 15.11
C THR A 17 0.37 -8.54 15.55
N TYR A 18 1.08 -8.54 16.66
CA TYR A 18 1.61 -7.34 17.27
C TYR A 18 2.98 -7.61 17.88
N ILE A 19 4.04 -7.04 17.27
CA ILE A 19 5.42 -7.15 17.78
C ILE A 19 5.85 -5.82 18.40
N TYR A 20 5.70 -4.72 17.67
CA TYR A 20 6.02 -3.38 18.13
C TYR A 20 4.79 -2.46 18.07
N PRO A 21 4.76 -1.38 18.88
CA PRO A 21 3.73 -0.35 18.76
C PRO A 21 3.71 0.28 17.36
N PRO A 22 2.55 0.75 16.86
CA PRO A 22 2.44 1.32 15.52
C PRO A 22 3.48 2.41 15.21
N ARG A 23 3.77 3.28 16.19
CA ARG A 23 4.75 4.36 16.01
C ARG A 23 6.16 3.84 15.73
N ALA A 24 6.61 2.85 16.49
CA ALA A 24 7.92 2.23 16.28
C ALA A 24 7.99 1.47 14.96
N SER A 25 6.91 0.79 14.60
CA SER A 25 6.76 0.06 13.33
C SER A 25 6.81 1.00 12.13
N LEU A 26 6.11 2.13 12.17
CA LEU A 26 6.15 3.14 11.11
C LEU A 26 7.56 3.75 10.95
N ARG A 27 8.29 3.95 12.05
CA ARG A 27 9.68 4.39 12.00
C ARG A 27 10.55 3.39 11.24
N ILE A 28 10.45 2.10 11.56
CA ILE A 28 11.20 1.05 10.85
C ILE A 28 10.88 1.05 9.35
N ILE A 29 9.61 1.17 8.98
CA ILE A 29 9.19 1.26 7.57
C ILE A 29 9.83 2.47 6.88
N THR A 30 9.83 3.63 7.52
CA THR A 30 10.43 4.84 7.00
C THR A 30 11.94 4.71 6.82
N ASP A 31 12.62 4.09 7.77
CA ASP A 31 14.06 3.80 7.68
C ASP A 31 14.35 2.85 6.51
N ILE A 32 13.49 1.86 6.27
CA ILE A 32 13.59 0.96 5.09
C ILE A 32 13.42 1.75 3.79
N PHE A 33 12.47 2.67 3.73
CA PHE A 33 12.26 3.51 2.54
C PHE A 33 13.52 4.33 2.23
N ALA A 34 14.09 4.98 3.24
CA ALA A 34 15.30 5.79 3.10
C ALA A 34 16.50 4.93 2.64
N PHE A 35 16.70 3.77 3.25
CA PHE A 35 17.75 2.84 2.87
C PHE A 35 17.61 2.36 1.42
N CYS A 36 16.40 1.92 1.05
CA CYS A 36 16.16 1.42 -0.31
C CYS A 36 16.30 2.52 -1.37
N GLU A 37 15.97 3.75 -1.04
CA GLU A 37 16.14 4.87 -1.98
C GLU A 37 17.61 5.08 -2.37
N GLY A 38 18.54 4.92 -1.42
CA GLY A 38 19.97 5.03 -1.65
C GLY A 38 20.62 3.76 -2.21
N GLU A 39 20.37 2.63 -1.55
CA GLU A 39 21.14 1.39 -1.77
C GLU A 39 20.44 0.39 -2.70
N LEU A 40 19.11 0.41 -2.76
CA LEU A 40 18.32 -0.57 -3.50
C LEU A 40 17.26 0.07 -4.43
N PRO A 41 17.68 0.89 -5.40
CA PRO A 41 16.76 1.73 -6.19
C PRO A 41 15.75 0.95 -7.04
N ASN A 42 15.97 -0.35 -7.24
CA ASN A 42 15.09 -1.23 -8.03
C ASN A 42 14.20 -2.14 -7.18
N TRP A 43 14.15 -1.93 -5.87
CA TRP A 43 13.26 -2.67 -4.97
C TRP A 43 11.98 -1.89 -4.71
N ASN A 44 10.86 -2.63 -4.63
CA ASN A 44 9.64 -2.10 -4.06
C ASN A 44 9.78 -2.11 -2.54
N THR A 45 9.66 -0.95 -1.93
CA THR A 45 9.99 -0.74 -0.51
C THR A 45 8.93 -1.29 0.44
N ILE A 46 7.73 -1.54 -0.06
CA ILE A 46 6.61 -2.11 0.69
C ILE A 46 5.62 -2.78 -0.26
N SER A 47 4.91 -3.79 0.23
CA SER A 47 3.68 -4.32 -0.37
C SER A 47 2.51 -4.07 0.56
N ILE A 48 1.73 -3.01 0.29
CA ILE A 48 0.58 -2.62 1.11
C ILE A 48 -0.60 -3.52 0.74
N SER A 49 -1.09 -4.29 1.72
CA SER A 49 -1.92 -5.46 1.45
C SER A 49 -3.38 -5.27 1.84
N GLY A 50 -4.26 -5.25 0.84
CA GLY A 50 -5.70 -5.39 1.00
C GLY A 50 -6.17 -6.84 1.00
N TYR A 51 -5.40 -7.75 0.40
CA TYR A 51 -5.74 -9.17 0.30
C TYR A 51 -6.16 -9.78 1.64
N HIS A 52 -5.35 -9.62 2.67
CA HIS A 52 -5.60 -10.19 3.99
C HIS A 52 -6.82 -9.57 4.68
N ILE A 53 -7.06 -8.29 4.45
CA ILE A 53 -8.24 -7.56 4.97
C ILE A 53 -9.51 -8.14 4.33
N ARG A 54 -9.48 -8.41 3.02
CA ARG A 54 -10.60 -9.03 2.31
C ARG A 54 -10.83 -10.47 2.78
N GLU A 55 -9.79 -11.26 2.95
CA GLU A 55 -9.88 -12.64 3.47
C GLU A 55 -10.41 -12.68 4.91
N ALA A 56 -10.19 -11.63 5.68
CA ALA A 56 -10.76 -11.48 7.03
C ALA A 56 -12.25 -11.07 7.02
N GLY A 57 -12.88 -10.94 5.84
CA GLY A 57 -14.32 -10.71 5.69
C GLY A 57 -14.72 -9.31 5.23
N ALA A 58 -13.79 -8.45 4.86
CA ALA A 58 -14.12 -7.12 4.34
C ALA A 58 -14.79 -7.20 2.95
N THR A 59 -15.65 -6.23 2.66
CA THR A 59 -16.22 -6.03 1.31
C THR A 59 -15.17 -5.47 0.34
N ALA A 60 -15.46 -5.46 -0.96
CA ALA A 60 -14.59 -4.86 -1.98
C ALA A 60 -14.31 -3.38 -1.68
N VAL A 61 -15.31 -2.64 -1.26
CA VAL A 61 -15.17 -1.22 -0.89
C VAL A 61 -14.31 -1.05 0.37
N GLN A 62 -14.53 -1.87 1.38
CA GLN A 62 -13.74 -1.84 2.62
C GLN A 62 -12.29 -2.24 2.37
N GLU A 63 -12.04 -3.22 1.51
CA GLU A 63 -10.68 -3.60 1.10
C GLU A 63 -9.90 -2.38 0.59
N VAL A 64 -10.46 -1.65 -0.37
CA VAL A 64 -9.81 -0.46 -0.93
C VAL A 64 -9.67 0.63 0.12
N ALA A 65 -10.73 0.91 0.89
CA ALA A 65 -10.74 1.98 1.89
C ALA A 65 -9.68 1.74 2.98
N PHE A 66 -9.62 0.55 3.54
CA PHE A 66 -8.66 0.24 4.61
C PHE A 66 -7.22 0.13 4.08
N THR A 67 -7.04 -0.43 2.89
CA THR A 67 -5.72 -0.49 2.26
C THR A 67 -5.17 0.92 2.02
N PHE A 68 -5.99 1.83 1.53
CA PHE A 68 -5.54 3.20 1.28
C PHE A 68 -5.41 4.03 2.56
N ALA A 69 -6.19 3.75 3.59
CA ALA A 69 -5.96 4.34 4.91
C ALA A 69 -4.56 3.97 5.45
N ASN A 70 -4.19 2.70 5.35
CA ASN A 70 -2.85 2.24 5.70
C ASN A 70 -1.78 2.90 4.81
N ALA A 71 -2.01 2.95 3.50
CA ALA A 71 -1.09 3.58 2.55
C ALA A 71 -0.86 5.06 2.85
N VAL A 72 -1.92 5.80 3.17
CA VAL A 72 -1.83 7.21 3.57
C VAL A 72 -0.98 7.37 4.83
N ALA A 73 -1.12 6.48 5.81
CA ALA A 73 -0.30 6.51 7.02
C ALA A 73 1.19 6.29 6.71
N TYR A 74 1.52 5.35 5.83
CA TYR A 74 2.91 5.11 5.40
C TYR A 74 3.49 6.30 4.61
N VAL A 75 2.74 6.82 3.65
CA VAL A 75 3.19 7.99 2.86
C VAL A 75 3.37 9.20 3.75
N GLN A 76 2.44 9.46 4.66
CA GLN A 76 2.54 10.58 5.59
C GLN A 76 3.78 10.45 6.48
N ALA A 77 4.04 9.27 7.05
CA ALA A 77 5.23 9.03 7.86
C ALA A 77 6.53 9.26 7.08
N ALA A 78 6.58 8.85 5.81
CA ALA A 78 7.73 9.07 4.94
C ALA A 78 7.94 10.56 4.61
N VAL A 79 6.87 11.28 4.31
CA VAL A 79 6.91 12.73 4.06
C VAL A 79 7.34 13.49 5.32
N ASP A 80 6.81 13.14 6.48
CA ASP A 80 7.17 13.75 7.76
C ASP A 80 8.65 13.51 8.13
N ALA A 81 9.24 12.41 7.65
CA ALA A 81 10.66 12.12 7.80
C ALA A 81 11.55 12.83 6.75
N GLY A 82 10.97 13.64 5.87
CA GLY A 82 11.69 14.43 4.88
C GLY A 82 11.97 13.70 3.55
N LEU A 83 11.37 12.55 3.30
CA LEU A 83 11.54 11.84 2.03
C LEU A 83 10.68 12.48 0.92
N ASP A 84 11.19 12.42 -0.31
CA ASP A 84 10.50 12.98 -1.48
C ASP A 84 9.46 12.00 -2.03
N VAL A 85 8.19 12.40 -1.98
CA VAL A 85 7.06 11.60 -2.49
C VAL A 85 7.19 11.25 -3.98
N ASN A 86 7.82 12.10 -4.78
CA ASN A 86 8.05 11.83 -6.19
C ASN A 86 9.09 10.72 -6.42
N ARG A 87 9.93 10.45 -5.44
CA ARG A 87 10.94 9.37 -5.48
C ARG A 87 10.42 8.09 -4.85
N PHE A 88 10.11 8.09 -3.55
CA PHE A 88 9.66 6.85 -2.89
C PHE A 88 8.29 6.38 -3.40
N GLY A 89 7.40 7.27 -3.82
CA GLY A 89 6.09 6.93 -4.35
C GLY A 89 6.12 5.98 -5.54
N GLN A 90 7.18 6.04 -6.35
CA GLN A 90 7.36 5.13 -7.49
C GLN A 90 7.67 3.68 -7.07
N ARG A 91 8.06 3.46 -5.83
CA ARG A 91 8.49 2.16 -5.28
C ARG A 91 7.47 1.55 -4.33
N LEU A 92 6.35 2.21 -4.12
CA LEU A 92 5.21 1.63 -3.41
C LEU A 92 4.57 0.56 -4.29
N SER A 93 4.25 -0.57 -3.69
CA SER A 93 3.46 -1.60 -4.34
C SER A 93 2.32 -2.04 -3.43
N PHE A 94 1.31 -2.67 -4.03
CA PHE A 94 0.09 -3.08 -3.35
C PHE A 94 -0.22 -4.53 -3.64
N PHE A 95 -1.08 -5.10 -2.81
CA PHE A 95 -1.56 -6.45 -2.97
C PHE A 95 -3.06 -6.50 -2.70
N PHE A 96 -3.84 -6.81 -3.73
CA PHE A 96 -5.29 -6.92 -3.64
C PHE A 96 -5.77 -8.34 -3.86
N ASN A 97 -6.97 -8.60 -3.37
CA ASN A 97 -7.72 -9.83 -3.60
C ASN A 97 -8.47 -9.76 -4.94
N ALA A 98 -8.63 -10.90 -5.61
CA ALA A 98 -9.54 -11.05 -6.74
C ALA A 98 -10.61 -12.09 -6.35
N HIS A 99 -11.83 -11.62 -6.08
CA HIS A 99 -12.96 -12.41 -5.61
C HIS A 99 -13.92 -12.82 -6.75
N ASN A 100 -15.00 -13.55 -6.42
CA ASN A 100 -15.91 -14.17 -7.38
C ASN A 100 -16.75 -13.21 -8.21
N ASN A 101 -17.08 -12.01 -7.69
CA ASN A 101 -17.91 -11.07 -8.42
C ASN A 101 -17.07 -10.32 -9.46
N PHE A 102 -17.03 -10.86 -10.68
CA PHE A 102 -16.17 -10.41 -11.76
C PHE A 102 -16.32 -8.91 -12.08
N LEU A 103 -17.55 -8.43 -12.22
CA LEU A 103 -17.78 -7.01 -12.55
C LEU A 103 -17.42 -6.08 -11.41
N GLU A 104 -17.70 -6.47 -10.18
CA GLU A 104 -17.31 -5.71 -8.99
C GLU A 104 -15.78 -5.61 -8.86
N GLU A 105 -15.06 -6.70 -9.11
CA GLU A 105 -13.60 -6.70 -9.04
C GLU A 105 -12.96 -5.83 -10.14
N ILE A 106 -13.49 -5.85 -11.35
CA ILE A 106 -13.06 -4.93 -12.42
C ILE A 106 -13.28 -3.48 -11.99
N ALA A 107 -14.48 -3.17 -11.50
CA ALA A 107 -14.82 -1.82 -11.02
C ALA A 107 -13.91 -1.39 -9.87
N LYS A 108 -13.66 -2.28 -8.91
CA LYS A 108 -12.75 -2.06 -7.78
C LYS A 108 -11.35 -1.65 -8.24
N PHE A 109 -10.73 -2.39 -9.13
CA PHE A 109 -9.38 -2.08 -9.60
C PHE A 109 -9.32 -0.76 -10.37
N ARG A 110 -10.33 -0.44 -11.17
CA ARG A 110 -10.43 0.84 -11.87
C ARG A 110 -10.60 2.00 -10.89
N ALA A 111 -11.50 1.86 -9.94
CA ALA A 111 -11.73 2.87 -8.89
C ALA A 111 -10.48 3.07 -8.02
N ALA A 112 -9.81 1.99 -7.64
CA ALA A 112 -8.58 2.05 -6.84
C ALA A 112 -7.47 2.84 -7.56
N ARG A 113 -7.22 2.59 -8.85
CA ARG A 113 -6.22 3.36 -9.63
C ARG A 113 -6.53 4.85 -9.64
N ARG A 114 -7.79 5.20 -9.87
CA ARG A 114 -8.23 6.60 -9.92
C ARG A 114 -8.09 7.27 -8.55
N LEU A 115 -8.57 6.61 -7.51
CA LEU A 115 -8.51 7.13 -6.14
C LEU A 115 -7.07 7.33 -5.67
N TRP A 116 -6.20 6.36 -5.93
CA TRP A 116 -4.78 6.47 -5.56
C TRP A 116 -4.09 7.64 -6.25
N ALA A 117 -4.32 7.83 -7.55
CA ALA A 117 -3.76 8.96 -8.28
C ALA A 117 -4.21 10.30 -7.69
N HIS A 118 -5.49 10.43 -7.32
CA HIS A 118 -5.99 11.63 -6.63
C HIS A 118 -5.34 11.82 -5.27
N LEU A 119 -5.23 10.77 -4.45
CA LEU A 119 -4.59 10.86 -3.14
C LEU A 119 -3.13 11.34 -3.25
N MET A 120 -2.36 10.75 -4.15
CA MET A 120 -0.95 11.12 -4.31
C MET A 120 -0.79 12.54 -4.84
N ARG A 121 -1.61 12.95 -5.80
CA ARG A 121 -1.56 14.29 -6.39
C ARG A 121 -2.10 15.36 -5.43
N ASP A 122 -3.31 15.16 -4.92
CA ASP A 122 -4.07 16.23 -4.26
C ASP A 122 -3.71 16.35 -2.77
N ARG A 123 -3.39 15.24 -2.11
CA ARG A 123 -3.02 15.22 -0.69
C ARG A 123 -1.51 15.36 -0.46
N PHE A 124 -0.70 14.70 -1.25
CA PHE A 124 0.75 14.63 -1.05
C PHE A 124 1.55 15.45 -2.06
N GLY A 125 0.90 16.08 -3.04
CA GLY A 125 1.57 16.94 -4.01
C GLY A 125 2.50 16.22 -4.98
N ALA A 126 2.28 14.91 -5.22
CA ALA A 126 3.08 14.17 -6.18
C ALA A 126 2.84 14.70 -7.60
N THR A 127 3.90 15.16 -8.26
CA THR A 127 3.87 15.66 -9.64
C THR A 127 4.35 14.64 -10.66
N ASN A 128 5.16 13.67 -10.23
CA ASN A 128 5.65 12.61 -11.10
C ASN A 128 4.53 11.59 -11.38
N PRO A 129 4.15 11.37 -12.66
CA PRO A 129 3.10 10.41 -13.00
C PRO A 129 3.37 8.99 -12.47
N ARG A 130 4.64 8.57 -12.40
CA ARG A 130 5.00 7.25 -11.85
C ARG A 130 4.72 7.13 -10.35
N ALA A 131 4.82 8.22 -9.60
CA ALA A 131 4.46 8.26 -8.18
C ALA A 131 2.95 8.20 -7.96
N GLN A 132 2.14 8.59 -8.96
CA GLN A 132 0.68 8.54 -8.93
C GLN A 132 0.12 7.18 -9.38
N GLN A 133 0.93 6.30 -9.94
CA GLN A 133 0.49 4.99 -10.42
C GLN A 133 0.25 4.03 -9.26
N LEU A 134 -0.90 3.38 -9.27
CA LEU A 134 -1.17 2.24 -8.39
C LEU A 134 -0.56 0.98 -9.02
N ARG A 135 0.58 0.54 -8.50
CA ARG A 135 1.26 -0.69 -8.92
C ARG A 135 0.87 -1.80 -7.94
N PHE A 136 0.27 -2.86 -8.44
CA PHE A 136 -0.20 -3.92 -7.56
C PHE A 136 -0.08 -5.31 -8.17
N HIS A 137 0.04 -6.27 -7.29
CA HIS A 137 -0.21 -7.70 -7.50
C HIS A 137 -1.62 -8.02 -7.04
N THR A 138 -2.24 -9.02 -7.65
CA THR A 138 -3.52 -9.57 -7.19
C THR A 138 -3.45 -11.09 -7.15
N GLN A 139 -4.16 -11.65 -6.19
CA GLN A 139 -4.30 -13.10 -6.01
C GLN A 139 -5.79 -13.45 -5.91
N THR A 140 -6.16 -14.57 -6.51
CA THR A 140 -7.50 -15.15 -6.34
C THR A 140 -7.78 -15.42 -4.86
N ALA A 141 -8.97 -15.05 -4.41
CA ALA A 141 -9.39 -15.26 -3.02
C ALA A 141 -9.34 -16.75 -2.64
N GLY A 142 -8.99 -17.01 -1.39
CA GLY A 142 -8.96 -18.38 -0.86
C GLY A 142 -10.33 -19.08 -0.82
N SER A 143 -11.41 -18.29 -0.85
CA SER A 143 -12.80 -18.76 -0.84
C SER A 143 -13.40 -18.99 -2.25
N THR A 144 -12.62 -18.80 -3.30
CA THR A 144 -13.09 -18.95 -4.71
C THR A 144 -12.85 -20.33 -5.27
#